data_0a2b375bfae02ea5c93a5508d2691cac
#
_entry.id   0a2b375bfae02ea5c93a5508d2691cac
#
_cell.length_a   1.000
_cell.length_b   1.000
_cell.length_c   1.000
_cell.angle_alpha   90.00
_cell.angle_beta   90.00
_cell.angle_gamma   90.00
#
_symmetry.space_group_name_H-M   'P 1'
#
loop_
_entity.id
_entity.type
_entity.pdbx_description
1 polymer ?
#
loop_
_entity_poly.entity_id
_entity_poly.type
_entity_poly.pdbx_seq_one_letter_code
_entity_poly.pdbx_strand_id
1 'polypeptide(L)'
;MSLLWEMFTYPFILRAFVVGILVALCAALLGVPLVLKRYSMIGDGLSHVSFGALSIALACGWAPLPVSIPVVILAALGLLRMTEKSRLGADAAIAVVSASALAIGVVVTSVTTGMTTDVDSFMFGSILALDRADVALSVGLCGAVLVLYILFYHRLFAITFDESFSRATGVKVGLYNTILSVLTALTIVLGMRLMGAMLISSLVIFPALSAMRVKKSFRGVVILAGILSVTCFCAGLTASYLLSTPVGATVVIADLLAFLVCSIVGKK
;
A
#
# COMPACT_ATOMS: atom_id res chain seq x y z
N MET A 1 -12.74 -14.64 26.30
CA MET A 1 -11.27 -14.59 26.46
C MET A 1 -10.56 -15.82 25.87
N SER A 2 -11.19 -17.01 25.84
CA SER A 2 -10.63 -18.21 25.22
C SER A 2 -10.43 -18.09 23.71
N LEU A 3 -11.38 -17.53 22.98
CA LEU A 3 -11.33 -17.36 21.51
C LEU A 3 -10.16 -16.48 21.03
N LEU A 4 -9.84 -15.38 21.75
CA LEU A 4 -8.70 -14.52 21.40
C LEU A 4 -7.35 -15.21 21.66
N TRP A 5 -7.27 -16.04 22.71
CA TRP A 5 -6.07 -16.81 23.00
C TRP A 5 -5.87 -17.92 21.97
N GLU A 6 -6.96 -18.56 21.58
CA GLU A 6 -6.99 -19.59 20.53
C GLU A 6 -6.54 -19.07 19.17
N MET A 7 -6.88 -17.81 18.82
CA MET A 7 -6.45 -17.13 17.60
C MET A 7 -4.91 -17.11 17.46
N PHE A 8 -4.19 -16.83 18.55
CA PHE A 8 -2.71 -16.78 18.53
C PHE A 8 -2.05 -18.16 18.52
N THR A 9 -2.80 -19.24 18.69
CA THR A 9 -2.29 -20.62 18.60
C THR A 9 -2.07 -21.03 17.13
N TYR A 10 -2.75 -20.37 16.17
CA TYR A 10 -2.64 -20.68 14.75
C TYR A 10 -1.42 -19.98 14.11
N PRO A 11 -0.41 -20.73 13.60
CA PRO A 11 0.80 -20.14 13.02
C PRO A 11 0.55 -19.22 11.83
N PHE A 12 -0.51 -19.45 11.05
CA PHE A 12 -0.83 -18.60 9.90
C PHE A 12 -1.34 -17.21 10.34
N ILE A 13 -2.08 -17.13 11.44
CA ILE A 13 -2.58 -15.85 11.97
C ILE A 13 -1.40 -15.03 12.52
N LEU A 14 -0.46 -15.67 13.20
CA LEU A 14 0.74 -14.98 13.71
C LEU A 14 1.57 -14.40 12.56
N ARG A 15 1.75 -15.16 11.47
CA ARG A 15 2.41 -14.66 10.24
C ARG A 15 1.66 -13.48 9.64
N ALA A 16 0.33 -13.57 9.55
CA ALA A 16 -0.53 -12.50 9.07
C ALA A 16 -0.38 -11.22 9.90
N PHE A 17 -0.32 -11.33 11.23
CA PHE A 17 -0.07 -10.18 12.12
C PHE A 17 1.30 -9.55 11.87
N VAL A 18 2.37 -10.35 11.84
CA VAL A 18 3.73 -9.82 11.68
C VAL A 18 3.88 -9.11 10.35
N VAL A 19 3.51 -9.77 9.25
CA VAL A 19 3.65 -9.18 7.92
C VAL A 19 2.69 -8.02 7.74
N GLY A 20 1.46 -8.17 8.22
CA GLY A 20 0.44 -7.15 8.12
C GLY A 20 0.77 -5.85 8.85
N ILE A 21 1.29 -5.93 10.05
CA ILE A 21 1.76 -4.76 10.81
C ILE A 21 2.90 -4.07 10.06
N LEU A 22 3.86 -4.82 9.51
CA LEU A 22 4.97 -4.23 8.76
C LEU A 22 4.49 -3.53 7.49
N VAL A 23 3.61 -4.19 6.71
CA VAL A 23 3.05 -3.60 5.49
C VAL A 23 2.19 -2.38 5.82
N ALA A 24 1.33 -2.46 6.85
CA ALA A 24 0.49 -1.35 7.28
C ALA A 24 1.35 -0.14 7.71
N LEU A 25 2.43 -0.38 8.46
CA LEU A 25 3.37 0.65 8.86
C LEU A 25 4.06 1.29 7.64
N CYS A 26 4.59 0.48 6.71
CA CYS A 26 5.22 0.97 5.47
C CYS A 26 4.22 1.80 4.66
N ALA A 27 3.00 1.30 4.46
CA ALA A 27 1.96 1.98 3.70
C ALA A 27 1.60 3.34 4.31
N ALA A 28 1.41 3.41 5.62
CA ALA A 28 1.08 4.66 6.31
C ALA A 28 2.23 5.68 6.26
N LEU A 29 3.47 5.24 6.46
CA LEU A 29 4.63 6.13 6.41
C LEU A 29 4.85 6.71 5.02
N LEU A 30 4.75 5.90 3.97
CA LEU A 30 4.84 6.34 2.58
C LEU A 30 3.60 7.12 2.14
N GLY A 31 2.43 6.81 2.70
CA GLY A 31 1.17 7.50 2.41
C GLY A 31 1.21 8.98 2.77
N VAL A 32 1.88 9.38 3.86
CA VAL A 32 1.96 10.78 4.26
C VAL A 32 2.57 11.67 3.17
N PRO A 33 3.80 11.43 2.67
CA PRO A 33 4.36 12.24 1.59
C PRO A 33 3.57 12.11 0.28
N LEU A 34 3.00 10.95 -0.03
CA LEU A 34 2.20 10.75 -1.25
C LEU A 34 0.92 11.58 -1.25
N VAL A 35 0.18 11.58 -0.13
CA VAL A 35 -1.04 12.38 0.01
C VAL A 35 -0.74 13.87 -0.05
N LEU A 36 0.35 14.34 0.61
CA LEU A 36 0.78 15.74 0.56
C LEU A 36 1.18 16.18 -0.85
N LYS A 37 1.77 15.28 -1.63
CA LYS A 37 2.13 15.52 -3.05
C LYS A 37 0.95 15.34 -4.02
N ARG A 38 -0.25 15.09 -3.54
CA ARG A 38 -1.46 14.84 -4.36
C ARG A 38 -1.39 13.58 -5.22
N TYR A 39 -0.67 12.56 -4.77
CA TYR A 39 -0.63 11.22 -5.36
C TYR A 39 -1.49 10.22 -4.58
N SER A 40 -2.63 10.67 -4.03
CA SER A 40 -3.47 9.85 -3.14
C SER A 40 -3.94 8.54 -3.81
N MET A 41 -4.24 8.57 -5.10
CA MET A 41 -4.74 7.40 -5.84
C MET A 41 -3.64 6.45 -6.33
N ILE A 42 -2.35 6.72 -6.04
CA ILE A 42 -1.24 5.89 -6.54
C ILE A 42 -1.28 4.46 -5.99
N GLY A 43 -1.80 4.29 -4.77
CA GLY A 43 -1.98 2.98 -4.14
C GLY A 43 -2.93 2.10 -4.95
N ASP A 44 -4.07 2.66 -5.33
CA ASP A 44 -5.08 2.00 -6.15
C ASP A 44 -4.55 1.71 -7.57
N GLY A 45 -3.96 2.71 -8.22
CA GLY A 45 -3.40 2.56 -9.56
C GLY A 45 -2.33 1.47 -9.67
N LEU A 46 -1.37 1.45 -8.75
CA LEU A 46 -0.30 0.46 -8.76
C LEU A 46 -0.78 -0.93 -8.32
N SER A 47 -1.83 -1.03 -7.51
CA SER A 47 -2.43 -2.33 -7.17
C SER A 47 -3.08 -2.97 -8.39
N HIS A 48 -3.77 -2.21 -9.25
CA HIS A 48 -4.29 -2.72 -10.52
C HIS A 48 -3.19 -3.10 -11.51
N VAL A 49 -2.08 -2.36 -11.56
CA VAL A 49 -0.89 -2.78 -12.33
C VAL A 49 -0.32 -4.09 -11.80
N SER A 50 -0.25 -4.24 -10.49
CA SER A 50 0.20 -5.49 -9.86
C SER A 50 -0.72 -6.66 -10.22
N PHE A 51 -2.05 -6.46 -10.21
CA PHE A 51 -3.01 -7.46 -10.67
C PHE A 51 -2.78 -7.88 -12.12
N GLY A 52 -2.63 -6.91 -13.03
CA GLY A 52 -2.34 -7.20 -14.44
C GLY A 52 -1.04 -8.00 -14.62
N ALA A 53 0.02 -7.61 -13.91
CA ALA A 53 1.30 -8.31 -13.95
C ALA A 53 1.22 -9.74 -13.38
N LEU A 54 0.49 -9.92 -12.27
CA LEU A 54 0.23 -11.24 -11.67
C LEU A 54 -0.56 -12.14 -12.60
N SER A 55 -1.60 -11.62 -13.25
CA SER A 55 -2.42 -12.36 -14.20
C SER A 55 -1.59 -12.85 -15.38
N ILE A 56 -0.73 -12.01 -15.94
CA ILE A 56 0.19 -12.39 -17.03
C ILE A 56 1.19 -13.44 -16.55
N ALA A 57 1.77 -13.27 -15.36
CA ALA A 57 2.73 -14.24 -14.82
C ALA A 57 2.09 -15.63 -14.64
N LEU A 58 0.88 -15.69 -14.08
CA LEU A 58 0.13 -16.93 -13.91
C LEU A 58 -0.21 -17.57 -15.27
N ALA A 59 -0.65 -16.79 -16.25
CA ALA A 59 -0.93 -17.27 -17.60
C ALA A 59 0.29 -17.89 -18.29
N CYS A 60 1.49 -17.35 -18.02
CA CYS A 60 2.75 -17.86 -18.56
C CYS A 60 3.39 -18.97 -17.71
N GLY A 61 2.80 -19.33 -16.58
CA GLY A 61 3.38 -20.31 -15.64
C GLY A 61 4.62 -19.79 -14.90
N TRP A 62 4.80 -18.48 -14.81
CA TRP A 62 5.93 -17.85 -14.13
C TRP A 62 5.61 -17.57 -12.65
N ALA A 63 6.66 -17.43 -11.85
CA ALA A 63 6.51 -17.06 -10.44
C ALA A 63 5.94 -15.63 -10.33
N PRO A 64 4.78 -15.44 -9.66
CA PRO A 64 4.04 -14.17 -9.71
C PRO A 64 4.80 -12.98 -9.14
N LEU A 65 5.45 -13.10 -7.96
CA LEU A 65 6.16 -12.00 -7.31
C LEU A 65 7.39 -11.48 -8.08
N PRO A 66 8.31 -12.35 -8.56
CA PRO A 66 9.45 -11.90 -9.34
C PRO A 66 9.09 -11.16 -10.62
N VAL A 67 7.90 -11.40 -11.17
CA VAL A 67 7.40 -10.69 -12.37
C VAL A 67 6.69 -9.40 -12.00
N SER A 68 5.83 -9.42 -10.99
CA SER A 68 5.05 -8.22 -10.63
C SER A 68 5.91 -7.10 -10.04
N ILE A 69 6.93 -7.42 -9.23
CA ILE A 69 7.79 -6.39 -8.64
C ILE A 69 8.42 -5.45 -9.69
N PRO A 70 9.17 -5.95 -10.69
CA PRO A 70 9.77 -5.05 -11.69
C PRO A 70 8.73 -4.33 -12.55
N VAL A 71 7.61 -4.97 -12.90
CA VAL A 71 6.54 -4.33 -13.69
C VAL A 71 5.92 -3.16 -12.93
N VAL A 72 5.61 -3.34 -11.65
CA VAL A 72 5.01 -2.27 -10.84
C VAL A 72 6.01 -1.14 -10.55
N ILE A 73 7.30 -1.46 -10.36
CA ILE A 73 8.36 -0.44 -10.25
C ILE A 73 8.44 0.38 -11.54
N LEU A 74 8.45 -0.26 -12.71
CA LEU A 74 8.47 0.44 -14.00
C LEU A 74 7.23 1.31 -14.20
N ALA A 75 6.05 0.82 -13.80
CA ALA A 75 4.82 1.60 -13.85
C ALA A 75 4.86 2.81 -12.90
N ALA A 76 5.36 2.63 -11.68
CA ALA A 76 5.52 3.73 -10.72
C ALA A 76 6.48 4.82 -11.22
N LEU A 77 7.61 4.42 -11.84
CA LEU A 77 8.56 5.34 -12.47
C LEU A 77 7.96 6.01 -13.72
N GLY A 78 7.16 5.27 -14.49
CA GLY A 78 6.42 5.79 -15.63
C GLY A 78 5.41 6.86 -15.21
N LEU A 79 4.61 6.57 -14.17
CA LEU A 79 3.66 7.53 -13.58
C LEU A 79 4.36 8.79 -13.08
N LEU A 80 5.49 8.64 -12.38
CA LEU A 80 6.28 9.79 -11.93
C LEU A 80 6.72 10.67 -13.12
N ARG A 81 7.25 10.08 -14.19
CA ARG A 81 7.66 10.81 -15.38
C ARG A 81 6.50 11.45 -16.14
N MET A 82 5.35 10.77 -16.21
CA MET A 82 4.15 11.32 -16.85
C MET A 82 3.66 12.57 -16.10
N THR A 83 3.67 12.54 -14.78
CA THR A 83 3.21 13.67 -13.96
C THR A 83 4.19 14.84 -13.95
N GLU A 84 5.51 14.59 -14.03
CA GLU A 84 6.52 15.65 -14.08
C GLU A 84 6.59 16.35 -15.45
N LYS A 85 6.36 15.64 -16.54
CA LYS A 85 6.60 16.13 -17.92
C LYS A 85 5.33 16.49 -18.69
N SER A 86 4.19 15.97 -18.32
CA SER A 86 2.95 16.19 -19.06
C SER A 86 2.04 17.21 -18.34
N ARG A 87 1.14 17.84 -19.12
CA ARG A 87 0.09 18.69 -18.59
C ARG A 87 -1.08 17.86 -17.98
N LEU A 88 -0.98 16.54 -18.00
CA LEU A 88 -1.94 15.63 -17.37
C LEU A 88 -1.76 15.72 -15.86
N GLY A 89 -2.85 15.93 -15.14
CA GLY A 89 -2.84 15.82 -13.69
C GLY A 89 -2.46 14.41 -13.23
N ALA A 90 -1.86 14.31 -12.05
CA ALA A 90 -1.43 13.03 -11.48
C ALA A 90 -2.57 12.00 -11.46
N ASP A 91 -3.76 12.43 -11.05
CA ASP A 91 -4.94 11.54 -10.96
C ASP A 91 -5.38 11.00 -12.34
N ALA A 92 -5.30 11.81 -13.40
CA ALA A 92 -5.64 11.37 -14.76
C ALA A 92 -4.63 10.33 -15.28
N ALA A 93 -3.33 10.54 -15.04
CA ALA A 93 -2.30 9.58 -15.41
C ALA A 93 -2.47 8.23 -14.67
N ILE A 94 -2.75 8.30 -13.35
CA ILE A 94 -3.02 7.12 -12.54
C ILE A 94 -4.27 6.40 -13.05
N ALA A 95 -5.36 7.11 -13.33
CA ALA A 95 -6.61 6.52 -13.80
C ALA A 95 -6.43 5.75 -15.13
N VAL A 96 -5.70 6.33 -16.10
CA VAL A 96 -5.44 5.67 -17.39
C VAL A 96 -4.62 4.39 -17.19
N VAL A 97 -3.53 4.45 -16.43
CA VAL A 97 -2.67 3.28 -16.16
C VAL A 97 -3.44 2.20 -15.40
N SER A 98 -4.20 2.61 -14.36
CA SER A 98 -5.03 1.73 -13.55
C SER A 98 -6.08 0.97 -14.39
N ALA A 99 -6.91 1.70 -15.14
CA ALA A 99 -7.96 1.11 -15.96
C ALA A 99 -7.39 0.16 -17.03
N SER A 100 -6.29 0.57 -17.67
CA SER A 100 -5.63 -0.25 -18.69
C SER A 100 -5.06 -1.55 -18.12
N ALA A 101 -4.37 -1.47 -16.98
CA ALA A 101 -3.78 -2.62 -16.33
C ALA A 101 -4.84 -3.60 -15.81
N LEU A 102 -5.91 -3.07 -15.21
CA LEU A 102 -7.05 -3.88 -14.77
C LEU A 102 -7.71 -4.61 -15.95
N ALA A 103 -7.98 -3.90 -17.04
CA ALA A 103 -8.58 -4.48 -18.23
C ALA A 103 -7.71 -5.61 -18.82
N ILE A 104 -6.40 -5.39 -18.93
CA ILE A 104 -5.45 -6.41 -19.40
C ILE A 104 -5.49 -7.63 -18.47
N GLY A 105 -5.43 -7.41 -17.15
CA GLY A 105 -5.47 -8.48 -16.17
C GLY A 105 -6.74 -9.33 -16.27
N VAL A 106 -7.90 -8.68 -16.36
CA VAL A 106 -9.19 -9.36 -16.48
C VAL A 106 -9.29 -10.16 -17.79
N VAL A 107 -8.87 -9.59 -18.92
CA VAL A 107 -8.88 -10.28 -20.21
C VAL A 107 -7.96 -11.50 -20.17
N VAL A 108 -6.73 -11.35 -19.67
CA VAL A 108 -5.77 -12.46 -19.56
C VAL A 108 -6.32 -13.58 -18.68
N THR A 109 -6.86 -13.25 -17.52
CA THR A 109 -7.47 -14.23 -16.60
C THR A 109 -8.66 -14.95 -17.26
N SER A 110 -9.55 -14.19 -17.93
CA SER A 110 -10.71 -14.75 -18.60
C SER A 110 -10.35 -15.77 -19.70
N VAL A 111 -9.32 -15.47 -20.49
CA VAL A 111 -8.89 -16.33 -21.59
C VAL A 111 -8.13 -17.57 -21.09
N THR A 112 -7.37 -17.47 -20.01
CA THR A 112 -6.44 -18.53 -19.57
C THR A 112 -7.10 -19.49 -18.60
N THR A 113 -7.88 -19.01 -17.65
CA THR A 113 -8.40 -19.82 -16.53
C THR A 113 -9.92 -19.91 -16.50
N GLY A 114 -10.62 -19.24 -17.44
CA GLY A 114 -12.08 -19.29 -17.55
C GLY A 114 -12.80 -18.74 -16.32
N MET A 115 -12.63 -17.46 -15.98
CA MET A 115 -13.33 -16.70 -14.92
C MET A 115 -13.46 -17.35 -13.51
N THR A 116 -12.97 -18.58 -13.32
CA THR A 116 -13.08 -19.32 -12.05
C THR A 116 -11.91 -19.06 -11.10
N THR A 117 -10.91 -18.34 -11.55
CA THR A 117 -9.75 -18.03 -10.71
C THR A 117 -9.90 -16.62 -10.14
N ASP A 118 -10.33 -16.56 -8.98
CA ASP A 118 -10.05 -15.68 -7.85
C ASP A 118 -9.63 -14.23 -8.13
N VAL A 119 -10.31 -13.53 -9.07
CA VAL A 119 -10.27 -12.05 -9.10
C VAL A 119 -10.66 -11.50 -7.71
N ASP A 120 -11.60 -12.16 -7.07
CA ASP A 120 -12.03 -11.83 -5.71
C ASP A 120 -10.90 -11.98 -4.68
N SER A 121 -10.07 -13.03 -4.79
CA SER A 121 -8.94 -13.22 -3.87
C SER A 121 -7.85 -12.16 -4.05
N PHE A 122 -7.67 -11.60 -5.26
CA PHE A 122 -6.76 -10.49 -5.50
C PHE A 122 -7.32 -9.16 -4.98
N MET A 123 -8.63 -8.95 -5.02
CA MET A 123 -9.24 -7.73 -4.51
C MET A 123 -9.29 -7.70 -2.98
N PHE A 124 -9.59 -8.84 -2.35
CA PHE A 124 -9.79 -8.94 -0.90
C PHE A 124 -8.58 -9.51 -0.16
N GLY A 125 -7.61 -10.08 -0.89
CA GLY A 125 -6.42 -10.74 -0.34
C GLY A 125 -6.71 -12.13 0.22
N SER A 126 -5.68 -12.94 0.31
CA SER A 126 -5.73 -14.25 0.98
C SER A 126 -4.60 -14.34 1.99
N ILE A 127 -4.84 -13.81 3.18
CA ILE A 127 -3.89 -13.88 4.31
C ILE A 127 -3.61 -15.34 4.71
N LEU A 128 -4.51 -16.25 4.39
CA LEU A 128 -4.40 -17.69 4.69
C LEU A 128 -3.40 -18.43 3.81
N ALA A 129 -3.06 -17.88 2.63
CA ALA A 129 -2.20 -18.50 1.63
C ALA A 129 -0.71 -18.15 1.77
N LEU A 130 -0.28 -17.59 2.92
CA LEU A 130 1.10 -17.17 3.15
C LEU A 130 2.05 -18.37 3.36
N ASP A 131 2.93 -18.60 2.38
CA ASP A 131 4.06 -19.50 2.54
C ASP A 131 5.19 -18.86 3.38
N ARG A 132 6.05 -19.69 3.97
CA ARG A 132 7.20 -19.23 4.75
C ARG A 132 8.17 -18.38 3.93
N ALA A 133 8.36 -18.70 2.66
CA ALA A 133 9.20 -17.92 1.75
C ALA A 133 8.63 -16.52 1.52
N ASP A 134 7.31 -16.39 1.32
CA ASP A 134 6.62 -15.12 1.16
C ASP A 134 6.74 -14.23 2.40
N VAL A 135 6.62 -14.83 3.58
CA VAL A 135 6.79 -14.12 4.86
C VAL A 135 8.22 -13.58 4.99
N ALA A 136 9.23 -14.40 4.75
CA ALA A 136 10.63 -13.99 4.85
C ALA A 136 10.97 -12.86 3.87
N LEU A 137 10.50 -12.98 2.62
CA LEU A 137 10.66 -11.95 1.59
C LEU A 137 9.96 -10.66 1.98
N SER A 138 8.73 -10.75 2.47
CA SER A 138 7.94 -9.58 2.89
C SER A 138 8.58 -8.86 4.09
N VAL A 139 9.02 -9.59 5.10
CA VAL A 139 9.70 -9.02 6.26
C VAL A 139 11.01 -8.34 5.84
N GLY A 140 11.80 -8.98 4.97
CA GLY A 140 13.06 -8.41 4.46
C GLY A 140 12.82 -7.14 3.65
N LEU A 141 11.86 -7.15 2.72
CA LEU A 141 11.56 -5.98 1.89
C LEU A 141 10.90 -4.85 2.70
N CYS A 142 9.94 -5.14 3.58
CA CYS A 142 9.37 -4.12 4.46
C CYS A 142 10.43 -3.54 5.40
N GLY A 143 11.31 -4.37 5.95
CA GLY A 143 12.46 -3.90 6.74
C GLY A 143 13.35 -2.94 5.96
N ALA A 144 13.68 -3.29 4.71
CA ALA A 144 14.46 -2.40 3.83
C ALA A 144 13.71 -1.08 3.55
N VAL A 145 12.40 -1.13 3.27
CA VAL A 145 11.56 0.06 3.05
C VAL A 145 11.59 0.97 4.29
N LEU A 146 11.40 0.41 5.49
CA LEU A 146 11.42 1.18 6.74
C LEU A 146 12.79 1.82 7.00
N VAL A 147 13.87 1.06 6.83
CA VAL A 147 15.25 1.58 7.01
C VAL A 147 15.53 2.71 6.03
N LEU A 148 15.20 2.54 4.75
CA LEU A 148 15.42 3.57 3.73
C LEU A 148 14.52 4.80 3.97
N TYR A 149 13.27 4.60 4.40
CA TYR A 149 12.40 5.71 4.75
C TYR A 149 12.96 6.53 5.92
N ILE A 150 13.43 5.88 6.99
CA ILE A 150 14.02 6.55 8.15
C ILE A 150 15.33 7.25 7.76
N LEU A 151 16.18 6.61 6.97
CA LEU A 151 17.45 7.17 6.49
C LEU A 151 17.25 8.44 5.66
N PHE A 152 16.25 8.41 4.78
CA PHE A 152 15.94 9.54 3.90
C PHE A 152 14.84 10.47 4.43
N TYR A 153 14.38 10.27 5.66
CA TYR A 153 13.27 11.02 6.25
C TYR A 153 13.37 12.54 6.04
N HIS A 154 14.52 13.15 6.37
CA HIS A 154 14.71 14.60 6.24
C HIS A 154 14.70 15.07 4.78
N ARG A 155 15.20 14.27 3.86
CA ARG A 155 15.19 14.58 2.43
C ARG A 155 13.79 14.42 1.84
N LEU A 156 13.08 13.35 2.22
CA LEU A 156 11.68 13.13 1.83
C LEU A 156 10.78 14.25 2.37
N PHE A 157 10.99 14.68 3.61
CA PHE A 157 10.29 15.85 4.16
C PHE A 157 10.52 17.10 3.32
N ALA A 158 11.78 17.45 3.03
CA ALA A 158 12.11 18.66 2.28
C ALA A 158 11.46 18.69 0.90
N ILE A 159 11.57 17.60 0.12
CA ILE A 159 10.99 17.52 -1.23
C ILE A 159 9.47 17.41 -1.24
N THR A 160 8.85 17.01 -0.11
CA THR A 160 7.39 16.92 -0.02
C THR A 160 6.76 18.30 0.12
N PHE A 161 7.41 19.22 0.82
CA PHE A 161 6.88 20.57 1.05
C PHE A 161 7.28 21.57 -0.03
N ASP A 162 8.53 21.55 -0.46
CA ASP A 162 9.04 22.49 -1.49
C ASP A 162 10.14 21.84 -2.34
N GLU A 163 9.72 21.36 -3.50
CA GLU A 163 10.66 20.80 -4.49
C GLU A 163 11.59 21.85 -5.09
N SER A 164 11.07 23.09 -5.30
CA SER A 164 11.80 24.17 -5.91
C SER A 164 12.94 24.64 -5.00
N PHE A 165 12.64 24.86 -3.74
CA PHE A 165 13.63 25.17 -2.71
C PHE A 165 14.64 24.04 -2.53
N SER A 166 14.17 22.80 -2.44
CA SER A 166 15.04 21.63 -2.32
C SER A 166 16.01 21.50 -3.48
N ARG A 167 15.56 21.80 -4.70
CA ARG A 167 16.41 21.82 -5.90
C ARG A 167 17.44 22.96 -5.86
N ALA A 168 17.03 24.15 -5.42
CA ALA A 168 17.91 25.31 -5.26
C ALA A 168 19.01 25.08 -4.22
N THR A 169 18.73 24.32 -3.16
CA THR A 169 19.70 23.94 -2.10
C THR A 169 20.58 22.73 -2.47
N GLY A 170 20.54 22.26 -3.74
CA GLY A 170 21.39 21.19 -4.24
C GLY A 170 20.89 19.77 -3.95
N VAL A 171 19.66 19.61 -3.42
CA VAL A 171 19.06 18.28 -3.23
C VAL A 171 18.67 17.69 -4.58
N LYS A 172 19.10 16.45 -4.87
CA LYS A 172 18.72 15.72 -6.10
C LYS A 172 17.27 15.25 -6.03
N VAL A 173 16.32 16.17 -6.24
CA VAL A 173 14.86 15.94 -6.10
C VAL A 173 14.41 14.71 -6.91
N GLY A 174 14.84 14.58 -8.17
CA GLY A 174 14.48 13.44 -9.02
C GLY A 174 14.90 12.08 -8.42
N LEU A 175 16.08 12.01 -7.77
CA LEU A 175 16.53 10.79 -7.11
C LEU A 175 15.61 10.41 -5.94
N TYR A 176 15.25 11.36 -5.08
CA TYR A 176 14.39 11.08 -3.93
C TYR A 176 12.94 10.80 -4.31
N ASN A 177 12.43 11.44 -5.37
CA ASN A 177 11.13 11.09 -5.95
C ASN A 177 11.15 9.66 -6.53
N THR A 178 12.22 9.27 -7.21
CA THR A 178 12.42 7.90 -7.68
C THR A 178 12.48 6.90 -6.53
N ILE A 179 13.23 7.20 -5.46
CA ILE A 179 13.30 6.36 -4.26
C ILE A 179 11.89 6.20 -3.65
N LEU A 180 11.17 7.30 -3.45
CA LEU A 180 9.80 7.26 -2.92
C LEU A 180 8.88 6.39 -3.78
N SER A 181 8.93 6.52 -5.11
CA SER A 181 8.13 5.72 -6.04
C SER A 181 8.48 4.24 -5.98
N VAL A 182 9.77 3.88 -5.89
CA VAL A 182 10.21 2.48 -5.78
C VAL A 182 9.78 1.87 -4.45
N LEU A 183 9.97 2.58 -3.32
CA LEU A 183 9.52 2.11 -2.00
C LEU A 183 8.00 1.91 -1.97
N THR A 184 7.25 2.82 -2.59
CA THR A 184 5.80 2.71 -2.72
C THR A 184 5.40 1.50 -3.55
N ALA A 185 6.03 1.30 -4.71
CA ALA A 185 5.78 0.15 -5.59
C ALA A 185 6.01 -1.18 -4.86
N LEU A 186 7.14 -1.31 -4.15
CA LEU A 186 7.46 -2.50 -3.35
C LEU A 186 6.40 -2.76 -2.28
N THR A 187 6.03 -1.74 -1.52
CA THR A 187 5.03 -1.86 -0.46
C THR A 187 3.66 -2.27 -1.02
N ILE A 188 3.25 -1.70 -2.17
CA ILE A 188 1.97 -2.01 -2.80
C ILE A 188 1.94 -3.44 -3.33
N VAL A 189 3.00 -3.90 -4.04
CA VAL A 189 3.05 -5.29 -4.55
C VAL A 189 2.95 -6.31 -3.42
N LEU A 190 3.71 -6.09 -2.34
CA LEU A 190 3.66 -6.96 -1.17
C LEU A 190 2.29 -6.92 -0.49
N GLY A 191 1.79 -5.72 -0.24
CA GLY A 191 0.50 -5.52 0.43
C GLY A 191 -0.66 -6.08 -0.39
N MET A 192 -0.69 -5.85 -1.70
CA MET A 192 -1.73 -6.37 -2.58
C MET A 192 -1.80 -7.90 -2.56
N ARG A 193 -0.67 -8.58 -2.66
CA ARG A 193 -0.65 -10.05 -2.65
C ARG A 193 -1.16 -10.63 -1.33
N LEU A 194 -0.83 -9.99 -0.21
CA LEU A 194 -1.12 -10.48 1.13
C LEU A 194 -2.51 -10.08 1.64
N MET A 195 -2.91 -8.87 1.32
CA MET A 195 -4.07 -8.20 1.92
C MET A 195 -5.13 -7.76 0.91
N GLY A 196 -4.81 -7.84 -0.38
CA GLY A 196 -5.65 -7.37 -1.48
C GLY A 196 -5.50 -5.89 -1.81
N ALA A 197 -5.98 -5.55 -3.01
CA ALA A 197 -5.88 -4.19 -3.57
C ALA A 197 -6.63 -3.16 -2.72
N MET A 198 -7.83 -3.51 -2.25
CA MET A 198 -8.69 -2.63 -1.47
C MET A 198 -8.04 -2.21 -0.14
N LEU A 199 -7.43 -3.16 0.57
CA LEU A 199 -6.82 -2.87 1.87
C LEU A 199 -5.54 -2.06 1.75
N ILE A 200 -4.66 -2.39 0.79
CA ILE A 200 -3.40 -1.65 0.66
C ILE A 200 -3.64 -0.18 0.26
N SER A 201 -4.63 0.08 -0.60
CA SER A 201 -5.02 1.44 -0.99
C SER A 201 -5.54 2.22 0.22
N SER A 202 -6.36 1.61 1.07
CA SER A 202 -6.88 2.25 2.28
C SER A 202 -5.78 2.56 3.29
N LEU A 203 -4.85 1.64 3.54
CA LEU A 203 -3.73 1.83 4.47
C LEU A 203 -2.76 2.94 4.05
N VAL A 204 -2.66 3.24 2.75
CA VAL A 204 -1.88 4.39 2.25
C VAL A 204 -2.61 5.70 2.52
N ILE A 205 -3.94 5.75 2.35
CA ILE A 205 -4.71 7.00 2.33
C ILE A 205 -5.28 7.35 3.71
N PHE A 206 -6.07 6.46 4.33
CA PHE A 206 -6.84 6.77 5.54
C PHE A 206 -5.99 7.18 6.74
N PRO A 207 -4.92 6.45 7.11
CA PRO A 207 -4.09 6.82 8.26
C PRO A 207 -3.42 8.19 8.07
N ALA A 208 -2.94 8.48 6.84
CA ALA A 208 -2.33 9.76 6.51
C ALA A 208 -3.34 10.91 6.63
N LEU A 209 -4.52 10.79 6.00
CA LEU A 209 -5.57 11.81 6.08
C LEU A 209 -6.09 12.00 7.52
N SER A 210 -6.27 10.91 8.27
CA SER A 210 -6.71 10.96 9.67
C SER A 210 -5.72 11.72 10.54
N ALA A 211 -4.43 11.41 10.39
CA ALA A 211 -3.37 12.07 11.13
C ALA A 211 -3.25 13.57 10.81
N MET A 212 -3.42 13.95 9.54
CA MET A 212 -3.41 15.36 9.09
C MET A 212 -4.56 16.18 9.68
N ARG A 213 -5.68 15.57 10.05
CA ARG A 213 -6.78 16.27 10.74
C ARG A 213 -6.41 16.68 12.17
N VAL A 214 -5.57 15.88 12.84
CA VAL A 214 -5.27 16.05 14.27
C VAL A 214 -3.93 16.74 14.51
N LYS A 215 -2.93 16.47 13.67
CA LYS A 215 -1.56 16.98 13.82
C LYS A 215 -1.21 18.00 12.74
N LYS A 216 -0.53 19.08 13.15
CA LYS A 216 -0.07 20.16 12.25
C LYS A 216 1.40 20.02 11.83
N SER A 217 2.20 19.21 12.54
CA SER A 217 3.62 19.00 12.23
C SER A 217 3.80 17.71 11.43
N PHE A 218 4.67 17.72 10.42
CA PHE A 218 4.96 16.53 9.61
C PHE A 218 5.36 15.31 10.45
N ARG A 219 6.26 15.51 11.43
CA ARG A 219 6.67 14.43 12.34
C ARG A 219 5.48 13.86 13.12
N GLY A 220 4.61 14.74 13.62
CA GLY A 220 3.41 14.32 14.35
C GLY A 220 2.43 13.56 13.45
N VAL A 221 2.27 13.99 12.18
CA VAL A 221 1.44 13.29 11.20
C VAL A 221 1.99 11.91 10.90
N VAL A 222 3.28 11.79 10.63
CA VAL A 222 3.95 10.50 10.32
C VAL A 222 3.82 9.51 11.48
N ILE A 223 4.08 9.95 12.71
CA ILE A 223 3.96 9.08 13.90
C ILE A 223 2.51 8.66 14.13
N LEU A 224 1.58 9.60 14.07
CA LEU A 224 0.16 9.30 14.30
C LEU A 224 -0.42 8.42 13.19
N ALA A 225 -0.04 8.64 11.92
CA ALA A 225 -0.44 7.78 10.80
C ALA A 225 0.04 6.34 11.00
N GLY A 226 1.30 6.14 11.43
CA GLY A 226 1.82 4.81 11.74
C GLY A 226 1.07 4.12 12.88
N ILE A 227 0.77 4.86 13.97
CA ILE A 227 -0.01 4.32 15.09
C ILE A 227 -1.44 3.94 14.64
N LEU A 228 -2.12 4.83 13.94
CA LEU A 228 -3.47 4.57 13.44
C LEU A 228 -3.52 3.36 12.51
N SER A 229 -2.59 3.27 11.55
CA SER A 229 -2.53 2.16 10.62
C SER A 229 -2.36 0.81 11.33
N VAL A 230 -1.40 0.72 12.25
CA VAL A 230 -1.16 -0.52 13.02
C VAL A 230 -2.36 -0.86 13.90
N THR A 231 -2.94 0.12 14.59
CA THR A 231 -4.09 -0.14 15.48
C THR A 231 -5.34 -0.55 14.71
N CYS A 232 -5.65 0.13 13.60
CA CYS A 232 -6.78 -0.23 12.73
C CYS A 232 -6.60 -1.61 12.11
N PHE A 233 -5.38 -1.92 11.64
CA PHE A 233 -5.06 -3.25 11.11
C PHE A 233 -5.25 -4.35 12.16
N CYS A 234 -4.68 -4.20 13.35
CA CYS A 234 -4.84 -5.17 14.43
C CYS A 234 -6.30 -5.33 14.87
N ALA A 235 -7.02 -4.23 15.03
CA ALA A 235 -8.43 -4.25 15.39
C ALA A 235 -9.30 -4.90 14.30
N GLY A 236 -9.06 -4.54 13.03
CA GLY A 236 -9.79 -5.08 11.89
C GLY A 236 -9.52 -6.57 11.67
N LEU A 237 -8.26 -7.02 11.79
CA LEU A 237 -7.91 -8.44 11.70
C LEU A 237 -8.56 -9.26 12.83
N THR A 238 -8.53 -8.74 14.04
CA THR A 238 -9.18 -9.38 15.19
C THR A 238 -10.71 -9.44 15.02
N ALA A 239 -11.32 -8.35 14.58
CA ALA A 239 -12.76 -8.29 14.32
C ALA A 239 -13.17 -9.25 13.18
N SER A 240 -12.36 -9.32 12.12
CA SER A 240 -12.56 -10.25 11.01
C SER A 240 -12.57 -11.71 11.47
N TYR A 241 -11.65 -12.09 12.35
CA TYR A 241 -11.60 -13.42 12.92
C TYR A 241 -12.83 -13.75 13.75
N LEU A 242 -13.29 -12.81 14.59
CA LEU A 242 -14.45 -13.01 15.46
C LEU A 242 -15.78 -13.05 14.69
N LEU A 243 -15.89 -12.27 13.59
CA LEU A 243 -17.13 -12.11 12.81
C LEU A 243 -17.13 -12.99 11.54
N SER A 244 -16.05 -13.74 11.26
CA SER A 244 -15.88 -14.53 10.04
C SER A 244 -16.11 -13.70 8.77
N THR A 245 -15.57 -12.46 8.74
CA THR A 245 -15.70 -11.51 7.63
C THR A 245 -14.38 -11.38 6.85
N PRO A 246 -14.40 -10.90 5.59
CA PRO A 246 -13.17 -10.64 4.83
C PRO A 246 -12.26 -9.63 5.53
N VAL A 247 -11.00 -9.99 5.77
CA VAL A 247 -10.04 -9.17 6.55
C VAL A 247 -9.87 -7.79 5.93
N GLY A 248 -9.68 -7.72 4.61
CA GLY A 248 -9.48 -6.46 3.90
C GLY A 248 -10.60 -5.46 4.17
N ALA A 249 -11.85 -5.88 3.95
CA ALA A 249 -13.02 -5.03 4.15
C ALA A 249 -13.18 -4.59 5.61
N THR A 250 -12.93 -5.48 6.57
CA THR A 250 -13.07 -5.17 8.00
C THR A 250 -12.04 -4.14 8.47
N VAL A 251 -10.80 -4.24 7.99
CA VAL A 251 -9.76 -3.24 8.29
C VAL A 251 -10.09 -1.88 7.65
N VAL A 252 -10.59 -1.87 6.41
CA VAL A 252 -11.02 -0.62 5.75
C VAL A 252 -12.14 0.08 6.54
N ILE A 253 -13.08 -0.69 7.09
CA ILE A 253 -14.13 -0.13 7.97
C ILE A 253 -13.51 0.45 9.25
N ALA A 254 -12.53 -0.22 9.85
CA ALA A 254 -11.82 0.30 11.02
C ALA A 254 -11.07 1.61 10.69
N ASP A 255 -10.39 1.68 9.53
CA ASP A 255 -9.74 2.90 9.03
C ASP A 255 -10.74 4.05 8.80
N LEU A 256 -11.91 3.74 8.22
CA LEU A 256 -12.97 4.72 8.02
C LEU A 256 -13.49 5.28 9.35
N LEU A 257 -13.75 4.41 10.34
CA LEU A 257 -14.18 4.84 11.66
C LEU A 257 -13.12 5.72 12.34
N ALA A 258 -11.84 5.34 12.27
CA ALA A 258 -10.74 6.14 12.79
C ALA A 258 -10.67 7.52 12.10
N PHE A 259 -10.86 7.57 10.78
CA PHE A 259 -10.92 8.83 10.02
C PHE A 259 -12.07 9.73 10.47
N LEU A 260 -13.27 9.18 10.67
CA LEU A 260 -14.43 9.93 11.14
C LEU A 260 -14.18 10.51 12.55
N VAL A 261 -13.63 9.70 13.47
CA VAL A 261 -13.26 10.15 14.82
C VAL A 261 -12.22 11.27 14.75
N CYS A 262 -11.14 11.10 13.98
CA CYS A 262 -10.10 12.11 13.81
C CYS A 262 -10.65 13.39 13.16
N SER A 263 -11.62 13.29 12.25
CA SER A 263 -12.26 14.44 11.61
C SER A 263 -13.13 15.25 12.58
N ILE A 264 -13.75 14.60 13.57
CA ILE A 264 -14.53 15.27 14.62
C ILE A 264 -13.58 15.94 15.62
N VAL A 265 -12.55 15.24 16.06
CA VAL A 265 -11.57 15.74 17.03
C VAL A 265 -10.73 16.89 16.43
N GLY A 266 -10.37 16.80 15.16
CA GLY A 266 -9.55 17.82 14.47
C GLY A 266 -10.29 19.11 14.09
N LYS A 267 -11.61 19.16 14.26
CA LYS A 267 -12.42 20.41 14.07
C LYS A 267 -12.30 21.40 15.25
N LYS A 268 -11.65 20.99 16.34
CA LYS A 268 -11.31 21.88 17.46
C LYS A 268 -9.89 22.45 17.28
#